data_ab2710917f29df2b03bf6e900cad04c9
#
_entry.id   ab2710917f29df2b03bf6e900cad04c9
#
_cell.length_a   1.000
_cell.length_b   1.000
_cell.length_c   1.000
_cell.angle_alpha   90.00
_cell.angle_beta   90.00
_cell.angle_gamma   90.00
#
_symmetry.space_group_name_H-M   'P 1'
#
loop_
_entity.id
_entity.type
_entity.pdbx_description
1 polymer ?
#
loop_
_entity_poly.entity_id
_entity_poly.type
_entity_poly.pdbx_seq_one_letter_code
_entity_poly.pdbx_strand_id
1 'polypeptide(L)'
;MARAYLQHHGTARVGKLVTIAAPHRGTEVARLGLGRNAREMQPGSIWLRRLNASETPPIALATLWSRADEFIVPQDSARLPGAREHSLLALGHIGLTWSAEVLRLLKKELA
;
A
#
# COMPACT_ATOMS: atom_id res chain seq x y z
N MET A 1 5.12 -4.98 -3.92
CA MET A 1 5.21 -6.19 -4.76
C MET A 1 4.05 -6.32 -5.74
N ALA A 2 2.78 -6.28 -5.30
CA ALA A 2 1.64 -6.44 -6.21
C ALA A 2 1.61 -5.42 -7.36
N ARG A 3 1.87 -4.13 -7.07
CA ARG A 3 1.95 -3.10 -8.11
C ARG A 3 3.04 -3.39 -9.14
N ALA A 4 4.20 -3.84 -8.67
CA ALA A 4 5.30 -4.20 -9.57
C ALA A 4 4.93 -5.39 -10.47
N TYR A 5 4.25 -6.38 -9.92
CA TYR A 5 3.72 -7.50 -10.69
C TYR A 5 2.81 -7.01 -11.84
N LEU A 6 1.87 -6.10 -11.53
CA LEU A 6 0.95 -5.57 -12.53
C LEU A 6 1.68 -4.80 -13.65
N GLN A 7 2.75 -4.09 -13.32
CA GLN A 7 3.55 -3.37 -14.31
C GLN A 7 4.30 -4.31 -15.25
N HIS A 8 4.80 -5.45 -14.73
CA HIS A 8 5.58 -6.40 -15.52
C HIS A 8 4.72 -7.39 -16.30
N HIS A 9 3.58 -7.81 -15.74
CA HIS A 9 2.77 -8.90 -16.28
C HIS A 9 1.40 -8.46 -16.78
N GLY A 10 1.04 -7.18 -16.60
CA GLY A 10 -0.25 -6.65 -17.02
C GLY A 10 -1.38 -7.04 -16.07
N THR A 11 -2.61 -6.70 -16.47
CA THR A 11 -3.80 -6.78 -15.61
C THR A 11 -4.83 -7.80 -16.09
N ALA A 12 -4.51 -8.62 -17.09
CA ALA A 12 -5.49 -9.50 -17.76
C ALA A 12 -6.20 -10.49 -16.81
N ARG A 13 -5.53 -10.88 -15.72
CA ARG A 13 -6.07 -11.84 -14.74
C ARG A 13 -6.41 -11.21 -13.40
N VAL A 14 -6.41 -9.87 -13.31
CA VAL A 14 -6.61 -9.15 -12.06
C VAL A 14 -7.77 -8.17 -12.24
N GLY A 15 -8.86 -8.38 -11.51
CA GLY A 15 -10.02 -7.49 -11.56
C GLY A 15 -9.90 -6.27 -10.66
N LYS A 16 -9.21 -6.40 -9.53
CA LYS A 16 -9.09 -5.35 -8.53
C LYS A 16 -7.83 -5.54 -7.67
N LEU A 17 -7.22 -4.46 -7.26
CA LEU A 17 -6.14 -4.46 -6.27
C LEU A 17 -6.59 -3.67 -5.03
N VAL A 18 -6.53 -4.32 -3.86
CA VAL A 18 -6.76 -3.69 -2.56
C VAL A 18 -5.47 -3.81 -1.75
N THR A 19 -4.96 -2.70 -1.26
CA THR A 19 -3.78 -2.69 -0.40
C THR A 19 -4.16 -2.28 1.02
N ILE A 20 -3.54 -2.91 2.01
CA ILE A 20 -3.76 -2.62 3.42
C ILE A 20 -2.42 -2.19 4.00
N ALA A 21 -2.31 -0.93 4.40
CA ALA A 21 -1.11 -0.36 5.00
C ALA A 21 0.17 -0.61 4.17
N ALA A 22 0.07 -0.53 2.85
CA ALA A 22 1.23 -0.70 1.98
C ALA A 22 1.98 0.63 1.82
N PRO A 23 3.32 0.66 1.99
CA PRO A 23 4.10 1.88 1.89
C PRO A 23 4.37 2.27 0.43
N HIS A 24 3.37 2.79 -0.27
CA HIS A 24 3.49 3.15 -1.69
C HIS A 24 4.55 4.21 -1.98
N ARG A 25 4.85 5.07 -0.99
CA ARG A 25 5.91 6.09 -1.08
C ARG A 25 7.07 5.79 -0.13
N GLY A 26 7.13 4.57 0.43
CA GLY A 26 8.14 4.15 1.37
C GLY A 26 7.82 4.47 2.82
N THR A 27 8.67 4.03 3.72
CA THR A 27 8.51 4.28 5.15
C THR A 27 9.87 4.54 5.80
N GLU A 28 9.92 5.53 6.70
CA GLU A 28 11.13 5.83 7.47
C GLU A 28 11.55 4.66 8.37
N VAL A 29 10.61 3.83 8.83
CA VAL A 29 10.90 2.65 9.62
C VAL A 29 11.81 1.66 8.86
N ALA A 30 11.76 1.65 7.53
CA ALA A 30 12.62 0.80 6.72
C ALA A 30 14.12 1.11 6.88
N ARG A 31 14.48 2.29 7.38
CA ARG A 31 15.88 2.66 7.67
C ARG A 31 16.48 1.84 8.82
N LEU A 32 15.63 1.23 9.65
CA LEU A 32 16.03 0.37 10.74
C LEU A 32 16.22 -1.09 10.30
N GLY A 33 15.78 -1.44 9.09
CA GLY A 33 15.88 -2.79 8.56
C GLY A 33 17.19 -3.02 7.80
N LEU A 34 17.50 -4.31 7.60
CA LEU A 34 18.65 -4.76 6.84
C LEU A 34 18.20 -5.45 5.56
N GLY A 35 19.05 -5.41 4.55
CA GLY A 35 18.83 -6.11 3.31
C GLY A 35 18.16 -5.28 2.21
N ARG A 36 17.99 -5.93 1.05
CA ARG A 36 17.48 -5.28 -0.16
C ARG A 36 16.05 -4.76 0.00
N ASN A 37 15.16 -5.58 0.57
CA ASN A 37 13.75 -5.19 0.71
C ASN A 37 13.60 -3.95 1.60
N ALA A 38 14.34 -3.88 2.70
CA ALA A 38 14.31 -2.71 3.57
C ALA A 38 14.78 -1.45 2.84
N ARG A 39 15.86 -1.55 2.05
CA ARG A 39 16.37 -0.43 1.26
C ARG A 39 15.36 0.05 0.22
N GLU A 40 14.69 -0.87 -0.45
CA GLU A 40 13.68 -0.55 -1.47
C GLU A 40 12.45 0.12 -0.86
N MET A 41 12.15 -0.12 0.40
CA MET A 41 11.01 0.47 1.11
C MET A 41 11.30 1.83 1.74
N GLN A 42 12.55 2.32 1.68
CA GLN A 42 12.88 3.66 2.18
C GLN A 42 12.26 4.73 1.28
N PRO A 43 11.79 5.86 1.88
CA PRO A 43 11.27 6.97 1.09
C PRO A 43 12.30 7.46 0.07
N GLY A 44 11.86 7.68 -1.16
CA GLY A 44 12.72 8.16 -2.23
C GLY A 44 13.69 7.13 -2.80
N SER A 45 13.57 5.85 -2.46
CA SER A 45 14.39 4.79 -3.06
C SER A 45 14.23 4.78 -4.59
N ILE A 46 15.26 4.35 -5.29
CA ILE A 46 15.23 4.27 -6.76
C ILE A 46 14.12 3.33 -7.20
N TRP A 47 13.95 2.22 -6.52
CA TRP A 47 12.91 1.23 -6.82
C TRP A 47 11.50 1.83 -6.72
N LEU A 48 11.19 2.54 -5.61
CA LEU A 48 9.90 3.21 -5.41
C LEU A 48 9.68 4.35 -6.40
N ARG A 49 10.72 5.13 -6.70
CA ARG A 49 10.60 6.20 -7.69
C ARG A 49 10.24 5.66 -9.07
N ARG A 50 10.84 4.55 -9.49
CA ARG A 50 10.51 3.89 -10.76
C ARG A 50 9.08 3.35 -10.74
N LEU A 51 8.68 2.71 -9.65
CA LEU A 51 7.32 2.18 -9.51
C LEU A 51 6.27 3.29 -9.56
N ASN A 52 6.51 4.40 -8.87
CA ASN A 52 5.57 5.52 -8.78
C ASN A 52 5.56 6.40 -10.03
N ALA A 53 6.62 6.38 -10.84
CA ALA A 53 6.67 7.09 -12.11
C ALA A 53 5.89 6.40 -13.22
N SER A 54 5.55 5.12 -13.05
CA SER A 54 4.77 4.36 -14.02
C SER A 54 3.28 4.71 -13.92
N GLU A 55 2.57 4.52 -15.02
CA GLU A 55 1.13 4.77 -15.05
C GLU A 55 0.37 3.86 -14.07
N THR A 56 -0.73 4.39 -13.53
CA THR A 56 -1.64 3.60 -12.71
C THR A 56 -2.24 2.47 -13.54
N PRO A 57 -2.23 1.21 -13.07
CA PRO A 57 -2.84 0.10 -13.79
C PRO A 57 -4.32 0.36 -14.10
N PRO A 58 -4.84 -0.06 -15.27
CA PRO A 58 -6.24 0.17 -15.65
C PRO A 58 -7.20 -0.82 -14.98
N ILE A 59 -7.11 -0.96 -13.66
CA ILE A 59 -8.01 -1.78 -12.84
C ILE A 59 -8.48 -0.96 -11.64
N ALA A 60 -9.53 -1.42 -10.98
CA ALA A 60 -10.01 -0.80 -9.76
C ALA A 60 -8.97 -0.94 -8.65
N LEU A 61 -8.64 0.18 -8.00
CA LEU A 61 -7.67 0.26 -6.92
C LEU A 61 -8.33 0.78 -5.65
N ALA A 62 -8.03 0.15 -4.51
CA ALA A 62 -8.42 0.66 -3.21
C ALA A 62 -7.26 0.53 -2.23
N THR A 63 -7.15 1.46 -1.30
CA THR A 63 -6.13 1.41 -0.26
C THR A 63 -6.76 1.68 1.10
N LEU A 64 -6.44 0.85 2.08
CA LEU A 64 -6.80 1.02 3.48
C LEU A 64 -5.54 1.42 4.25
N TRP A 65 -5.62 2.49 5.02
CA TRP A 65 -4.50 2.98 5.79
C TRP A 65 -4.97 3.61 7.10
N SER A 66 -4.07 3.76 8.05
CA SER A 66 -4.38 4.33 9.36
C SER A 66 -3.41 5.44 9.71
N ARG A 67 -3.92 6.51 10.31
CA ARG A 67 -3.10 7.60 10.84
C ARG A 67 -2.33 7.19 12.11
N ALA A 68 -2.69 6.07 12.72
CA ALA A 68 -2.01 5.51 13.88
C ALA A 68 -1.01 4.41 13.52
N ASP A 69 -0.76 4.16 12.24
CA ASP A 69 0.18 3.14 11.79
C ASP A 69 1.62 3.51 12.15
N GLU A 70 2.25 2.71 12.99
CA GLU A 70 3.61 2.93 13.47
C GLU A 70 4.70 2.34 12.56
N PHE A 71 4.34 1.50 11.60
CA PHE A 71 5.28 0.89 10.65
C PHE A 71 5.34 1.63 9.32
N ILE A 72 4.33 2.40 8.98
CA ILE A 72 4.31 3.23 7.77
C ILE A 72 4.47 4.68 8.19
N VAL A 73 5.66 5.21 8.03
CA VAL A 73 5.99 6.59 8.45
C VAL A 73 6.61 7.34 7.27
N PRO A 74 6.03 8.44 6.85
CA PRO A 74 4.75 9.01 7.28
C PRO A 74 3.56 8.12 6.88
N GLN A 75 2.49 8.15 7.67
CA GLN A 75 1.35 7.25 7.49
C GLN A 75 0.64 7.44 6.13
N ASP A 76 0.58 8.65 5.63
CA ASP A 76 -0.01 8.95 4.32
C ASP A 76 0.79 8.35 3.15
N SER A 77 1.95 7.78 3.38
CA SER A 77 2.69 6.98 2.40
C SER A 77 1.92 5.75 1.93
N ALA A 78 0.94 5.29 2.72
CA ALA A 78 0.05 4.19 2.33
C ALA A 78 -1.04 4.62 1.35
N ARG A 79 -1.17 5.92 1.06
CA ARG A 79 -2.11 6.44 0.06
C ARG A 79 -1.57 6.19 -1.34
N LEU A 80 -2.49 6.00 -2.28
CA LEU A 80 -2.13 5.78 -3.68
C LEU A 80 -3.02 6.65 -4.56
N PRO A 81 -2.45 7.59 -5.34
CA PRO A 81 -3.23 8.43 -6.25
C PRO A 81 -4.04 7.58 -7.23
N GLY A 82 -5.30 7.96 -7.44
CA GLY A 82 -6.21 7.24 -8.32
C GLY A 82 -6.91 6.04 -7.67
N ALA A 83 -6.55 5.67 -6.45
CA ALA A 83 -7.22 4.61 -5.70
C ALA A 83 -8.35 5.16 -4.83
N ARG A 84 -9.37 4.34 -4.57
CA ARG A 84 -10.36 4.64 -3.54
C ARG A 84 -9.69 4.47 -2.17
N GLU A 85 -9.80 5.47 -1.32
CA GLU A 85 -9.13 5.51 -0.03
C GLU A 85 -10.08 5.24 1.13
N HIS A 86 -9.63 4.42 2.08
CA HIS A 86 -10.29 4.21 3.36
C HIS A 86 -9.28 4.50 4.46
N SER A 87 -9.44 5.61 5.17
CA SER A 87 -8.58 5.97 6.28
C SER A 87 -9.22 5.56 7.62
N LEU A 88 -8.40 5.02 8.51
CA LEU A 88 -8.78 4.61 9.85
C LEU A 88 -7.98 5.43 10.86
N LEU A 89 -8.60 5.84 11.97
CA LEU A 89 -7.98 6.81 12.87
C LEU A 89 -7.20 6.18 14.03
N ALA A 90 -7.61 5.00 14.49
CA ALA A 90 -7.16 4.47 15.77
C ALA A 90 -6.49 3.09 15.71
N LEU A 91 -6.24 2.55 14.53
CA LEU A 91 -5.65 1.21 14.39
C LEU A 91 -4.16 1.29 14.03
N GLY A 92 -3.32 0.61 14.80
CA GLY A 92 -1.93 0.38 14.44
C GLY A 92 -1.80 -0.59 13.27
N HIS A 93 -0.59 -0.78 12.77
CA HIS A 93 -0.31 -1.62 11.59
C HIS A 93 -0.86 -3.05 11.74
N ILE A 94 -0.56 -3.70 12.86
CA ILE A 94 -1.05 -5.06 13.13
C ILE A 94 -2.56 -5.06 13.35
N GLY A 95 -3.10 -4.03 14.01
CA GLY A 95 -4.54 -3.87 14.20
C GLY A 95 -5.33 -3.79 12.91
N LEU A 96 -4.77 -3.20 11.85
CA LEU A 96 -5.39 -3.15 10.53
C LEU A 96 -5.67 -4.55 9.97
N THR A 97 -4.81 -5.52 10.27
CA THR A 97 -4.94 -6.89 9.78
C THR A 97 -6.06 -7.66 10.49
N TRP A 98 -6.37 -7.32 11.76
CA TRP A 98 -7.31 -8.07 12.61
C TRP A 98 -8.62 -7.33 12.87
N SER A 99 -8.80 -6.12 12.38
CA SER A 99 -9.99 -5.32 12.64
C SER A 99 -11.21 -5.84 11.88
N ALA A 100 -12.34 -5.94 12.58
CA ALA A 100 -13.62 -6.27 11.96
C ALA A 100 -14.06 -5.17 10.99
N GLU A 101 -13.72 -3.91 11.27
CA GLU A 101 -14.00 -2.80 10.36
C GLU A 101 -13.23 -2.93 9.05
N VAL A 102 -11.93 -3.27 9.11
CA VAL A 102 -11.12 -3.53 7.93
C VAL A 102 -11.69 -4.68 7.12
N LEU A 103 -12.08 -5.77 7.78
CA LEU A 103 -12.70 -6.91 7.11
C LEU A 103 -14.00 -6.51 6.39
N ARG A 104 -14.82 -5.69 7.03
CA ARG A 104 -16.06 -5.18 6.44
C ARG A 104 -15.77 -4.32 5.19
N LEU A 105 -14.81 -3.42 5.27
CA LEU A 105 -14.39 -2.59 4.13
C LEU A 105 -13.81 -3.43 3.00
N LEU A 106 -13.01 -4.42 3.34
CA LEU A 106 -12.41 -5.33 2.37
C LEU A 106 -13.48 -6.13 1.62
N LYS A 107 -14.47 -6.67 2.34
CA LYS A 107 -15.60 -7.39 1.72
C LYS A 107 -16.38 -6.48 0.78
N LYS A 108 -16.62 -5.23 1.17
CA LYS A 108 -17.31 -4.25 0.35
C LYS A 108 -16.54 -3.97 -0.95
N GLU A 109 -15.22 -3.80 -0.86
CA GLU A 109 -14.38 -3.52 -2.03
C GLU A 109 -14.25 -4.70 -2.98
N LEU A 110 -14.31 -5.93 -2.46
CA LEU A 110 -14.17 -7.15 -3.25
C LEU A 110 -15.51 -7.70 -3.78
N ALA A 111 -16.62 -7.11 -3.35
CA ALA A 111 -17.95 -7.54 -3.79
C ALA A 111 -18.25 -7.20 -5.26
#